data_feeb7b49a365f9c4d62e263f66964a87
#
_entry.id   feeb7b49a365f9c4d62e263f66964a87
#
_cell.length_a   1.000
_cell.length_b   1.000
_cell.length_c   1.000
_cell.angle_alpha   90.00
_cell.angle_beta   90.00
_cell.angle_gamma   90.00
#
_symmetry.space_group_name_H-M   'P 1'
#
loop_
_entity.id
_entity.type
_entity.pdbx_description
1 polymer ?
#
loop_
_entity_poly.entity_id
_entity_poly.type
_entity_poly.pdbx_seq_one_letter_code
_entity_poly.pdbx_strand_id
1 'polypeptide(L)'
;STVIEEHYTILDKVIEMGYADKIEVRYNSNGIEIPDRLLEQWKHFQKVRFHYSVDSIGEMNDYIRYPSEWEHNLRQFELLDTRTSNNVEITIACAVNALNIHYIPDFLKWKLTHGFNKTNMWPFGAGGINYHFVYWPGHLNVKVLPNEFLDKTEKKYEEFIEWWSDNWELGVPSWHKGKVTKEQWLDASYGIKRLRGMISFARSEDWSRRLPEFREYITKLDKLRGTDFRTTFPDMAYLLDEPDEK
;
A
#
# COMPACT_ATOMS: atom_id res chain seq x y z
N SER A 1 -5.87 14.91 8.46
CA SER A 1 -7.06 15.62 7.95
C SER A 1 -8.36 15.04 8.52
N THR A 2 -8.44 13.75 8.78
CA THR A 2 -9.67 13.10 9.30
C THR A 2 -9.98 13.40 10.76
N VAL A 3 -9.13 14.11 11.47
CA VAL A 3 -9.25 14.45 12.92
C VAL A 3 -9.24 15.97 13.19
N ILE A 4 -9.37 16.80 12.16
CA ILE A 4 -9.29 18.27 12.28
C ILE A 4 -10.70 18.84 12.25
N GLU A 5 -11.11 19.58 13.29
CA GLU A 5 -12.46 20.13 13.44
C GLU A 5 -12.85 21.10 12.31
N GLU A 6 -11.92 21.92 11.85
CA GLU A 6 -12.13 22.84 10.73
C GLU A 6 -12.52 22.10 9.45
N HIS A 7 -12.01 20.87 9.26
CA HIS A 7 -12.38 20.05 8.12
C HIS A 7 -13.86 19.67 8.16
N TYR A 8 -14.36 19.24 9.29
CA TYR A 8 -15.78 18.91 9.45
C TYR A 8 -16.67 20.14 9.24
N THR A 9 -16.24 21.28 9.77
CA THR A 9 -16.96 22.57 9.59
C THR A 9 -17.06 22.94 8.11
N ILE A 10 -16.00 22.74 7.34
CA ILE A 10 -16.01 23.00 5.88
C ILE A 10 -17.00 22.04 5.19
N LEU A 11 -16.98 20.74 5.52
CA LEU A 11 -17.91 19.78 4.94
C LEU A 11 -19.37 20.13 5.28
N ASP A 12 -19.66 20.44 6.53
CA ASP A 12 -21.00 20.86 6.96
C ASP A 12 -21.47 22.09 6.18
N LYS A 13 -20.60 23.09 6.02
CA LYS A 13 -20.93 24.30 5.26
C LYS A 13 -21.26 24.01 3.80
N VAL A 14 -20.50 23.13 3.16
CA VAL A 14 -20.75 22.71 1.76
C VAL A 14 -22.07 21.96 1.65
N ILE A 15 -22.43 21.13 2.64
CA ILE A 15 -23.70 20.41 2.71
C ILE A 15 -24.86 21.41 2.87
N GLU A 16 -24.78 22.33 3.85
CA GLU A 16 -25.77 23.37 4.10
C GLU A 16 -26.05 24.24 2.87
N MET A 17 -25.02 24.53 2.10
CA MET A 17 -25.13 25.34 0.86
C MET A 17 -25.74 24.55 -0.32
N GLY A 18 -25.97 23.26 -0.20
CA GLY A 18 -26.57 22.40 -1.23
C GLY A 18 -25.64 22.13 -2.41
N TYR A 19 -24.32 22.12 -2.20
CA TYR A 19 -23.34 21.85 -3.26
C TYR A 19 -22.67 20.50 -3.15
N ALA A 20 -22.84 19.78 -2.03
CA ALA A 20 -22.13 18.52 -1.75
C ALA A 20 -22.37 17.47 -2.85
N ASP A 21 -23.58 17.36 -3.38
CA ASP A 21 -23.98 16.44 -4.44
C ASP A 21 -23.27 16.67 -5.79
N LYS A 22 -22.54 17.79 -5.93
CA LYS A 22 -21.77 18.17 -7.13
C LYS A 22 -20.25 18.09 -6.91
N ILE A 23 -19.82 17.74 -5.70
CA ILE A 23 -18.41 17.79 -5.29
C ILE A 23 -17.86 16.38 -5.07
N GLU A 24 -16.69 16.12 -5.65
CA GLU A 24 -15.84 14.97 -5.33
C GLU A 24 -14.82 15.38 -4.27
N VAL A 25 -14.78 14.65 -3.15
CA VAL A 25 -13.79 14.86 -2.08
C VAL A 25 -12.73 13.77 -2.16
N ARG A 26 -11.46 14.15 -2.02
CA ARG A 26 -10.33 13.21 -2.05
C ARG A 26 -9.50 13.30 -0.79
N TYR A 27 -9.20 12.14 -0.23
CA TYR A 27 -8.33 12.00 0.94
C TYR A 27 -7.09 11.17 0.59
N ASN A 28 -5.94 11.65 1.08
CA ASN A 28 -4.75 10.85 1.26
C ASN A 28 -4.48 10.85 2.76
N SER A 29 -4.69 9.72 3.43
CA SER A 29 -4.64 9.64 4.88
C SER A 29 -4.07 8.31 5.34
N ASN A 30 -3.40 8.33 6.49
CA ASN A 30 -3.00 7.12 7.20
C ASN A 30 -4.15 6.50 8.02
N GLY A 31 -5.35 7.12 7.99
CA GLY A 31 -6.55 6.56 8.58
C GLY A 31 -6.49 6.35 10.10
N ILE A 32 -5.68 7.16 10.81
CA ILE A 32 -5.53 7.02 12.28
C ILE A 32 -6.89 6.97 12.97
N GLU A 33 -7.83 7.80 12.52
CA GLU A 33 -9.19 7.80 13.02
C GLU A 33 -10.16 8.23 11.92
N ILE A 34 -11.26 7.50 11.79
CA ILE A 34 -12.35 7.81 10.86
C ILE A 34 -13.64 7.86 11.69
N PRO A 35 -14.02 9.04 12.22
CA PRO A 35 -15.15 9.17 13.09
C PRO A 35 -16.48 9.06 12.34
N ASP A 36 -17.51 8.62 13.05
CA ASP A 36 -18.85 8.44 12.51
C ASP A 36 -19.41 9.70 11.86
N ARG A 37 -19.10 10.89 12.42
CA ARG A 37 -19.47 12.18 11.81
C ARG A 37 -18.97 12.30 10.39
N LEU A 38 -17.74 11.90 10.12
CA LEU A 38 -17.16 11.96 8.78
C LEU A 38 -17.86 11.01 7.81
N LEU A 39 -18.17 9.79 8.27
CA LEU A 39 -18.92 8.81 7.47
C LEU A 39 -20.32 9.32 7.12
N GLU A 40 -21.00 10.02 8.04
CA GLU A 40 -22.31 10.63 7.78
C GLU A 40 -22.19 11.79 6.76
N GLN A 41 -21.22 12.69 6.95
CA GLN A 41 -20.98 13.79 6.03
C GLN A 41 -20.69 13.27 4.59
N TRP A 42 -19.91 12.21 4.44
CA TRP A 42 -19.57 11.63 3.12
C TRP A 42 -20.80 11.20 2.31
N LYS A 43 -21.88 10.82 2.95
CA LYS A 43 -23.11 10.38 2.26
C LYS A 43 -23.72 11.49 1.36
N HIS A 44 -23.47 12.75 1.68
CA HIS A 44 -24.01 13.90 0.94
C HIS A 44 -23.22 14.26 -0.31
N PHE A 45 -21.96 13.81 -0.41
CA PHE A 45 -21.09 14.18 -1.53
C PHE A 45 -21.34 13.32 -2.77
N GLN A 46 -21.11 13.92 -3.95
CA GLN A 46 -21.22 13.18 -5.21
C GLN A 46 -20.35 11.94 -5.19
N LYS A 47 -19.10 12.07 -4.71
CA LYS A 47 -18.12 11.02 -4.62
C LYS A 47 -17.08 11.31 -3.55
N VAL A 48 -16.64 10.27 -2.87
CA VAL A 48 -15.51 10.35 -1.94
C VAL A 48 -14.46 9.32 -2.38
N ARG A 49 -13.22 9.77 -2.56
CA ARG A 49 -12.08 8.88 -2.81
C ARG A 49 -11.15 8.90 -1.62
N PHE A 50 -11.03 7.78 -0.98
CA PHE A 50 -10.15 7.62 0.18
C PHE A 50 -8.95 6.75 -0.19
N HIS A 51 -7.77 7.39 -0.26
CA HIS A 51 -6.49 6.71 -0.46
C HIS A 51 -5.88 6.44 0.91
N TYR A 52 -6.00 5.20 1.36
CA TYR A 52 -5.49 4.77 2.65
C TYR A 52 -4.00 4.45 2.52
N SER A 53 -3.18 5.17 3.28
CA SER A 53 -1.72 5.05 3.19
C SER A 53 -1.22 3.88 4.01
N VAL A 54 -0.88 2.77 3.36
CA VAL A 54 -0.31 1.55 3.94
C VAL A 54 0.76 1.00 3.02
N ASP A 55 1.91 0.62 3.57
CA ASP A 55 3.09 0.25 2.82
C ASP A 55 3.44 -1.24 2.92
N SER A 56 2.86 -1.96 3.89
CA SER A 56 3.04 -3.40 4.11
C SER A 56 1.95 -3.94 5.03
N ILE A 57 2.15 -5.10 5.63
CA ILE A 57 1.27 -5.74 6.62
C ILE A 57 2.02 -6.01 7.93
N GLY A 58 1.26 -6.10 9.04
CA GLY A 58 1.80 -6.45 10.34
C GLY A 58 2.91 -5.51 10.81
N GLU A 59 3.87 -6.08 11.51
CA GLU A 59 5.02 -5.38 12.06
C GLU A 59 5.86 -4.65 11.01
N MET A 60 5.89 -5.14 9.75
CA MET A 60 6.58 -4.44 8.66
C MET A 60 5.94 -3.10 8.36
N ASN A 61 4.60 -3.02 8.36
CA ASN A 61 3.91 -1.74 8.19
C ASN A 61 4.19 -0.80 9.36
N ASP A 62 4.17 -1.31 10.57
CA ASP A 62 4.41 -0.53 11.78
C ASP A 62 5.85 -0.01 11.84
N TYR A 63 6.81 -0.81 11.40
CA TYR A 63 8.18 -0.38 11.24
C TYR A 63 8.34 0.77 10.21
N ILE A 64 7.75 0.61 9.02
CA ILE A 64 7.87 1.59 7.93
C ILE A 64 7.13 2.89 8.28
N ARG A 65 5.96 2.78 8.88
CA ARG A 65 5.04 3.89 9.14
C ARG A 65 4.94 4.28 10.62
N TYR A 66 6.00 4.07 11.38
CA TYR A 66 6.03 4.41 12.80
C TYR A 66 5.44 5.82 13.10
N PRO A 67 4.60 5.99 14.14
CA PRO A 67 4.17 5.03 15.16
C PRO A 67 2.84 4.31 14.83
N SER A 68 2.71 3.76 13.63
CA SER A 68 1.53 3.00 13.22
C SER A 68 1.38 1.72 14.05
N GLU A 69 0.14 1.28 14.21
CA GLU A 69 -0.23 0.01 14.83
C GLU A 69 -1.10 -0.78 13.86
N TRP A 70 -0.61 -1.93 13.39
CA TRP A 70 -1.28 -2.71 12.36
C TRP A 70 -2.70 -3.12 12.73
N GLU A 71 -2.91 -3.58 13.96
CA GLU A 71 -4.23 -3.99 14.44
C GLU A 71 -5.24 -2.83 14.40
N HIS A 72 -4.76 -1.61 14.67
CA HIS A 72 -5.59 -0.43 14.53
C HIS A 72 -5.89 -0.14 13.05
N ASN A 73 -4.89 -0.20 12.18
CA ASN A 73 -5.10 -0.02 10.74
C ASN A 73 -6.09 -1.03 10.17
N LEU A 74 -6.01 -2.29 10.58
CA LEU A 74 -6.92 -3.34 10.14
C LEU A 74 -8.37 -3.03 10.52
N ARG A 75 -8.61 -2.60 11.77
CA ARG A 75 -9.96 -2.16 12.19
C ARG A 75 -10.47 -0.98 11.36
N GLN A 76 -9.62 -0.03 10.99
CA GLN A 76 -10.03 1.09 10.13
C GLN A 76 -10.33 0.63 8.69
N PHE A 77 -9.59 -0.34 8.16
CA PHE A 77 -9.92 -0.94 6.87
C PHE A 77 -11.28 -1.62 6.88
N GLU A 78 -11.55 -2.44 7.89
CA GLU A 78 -12.82 -3.14 8.04
C GLU A 78 -14.00 -2.16 8.22
N LEU A 79 -13.78 -1.08 8.97
CA LEU A 79 -14.76 -0.01 9.15
C LEU A 79 -15.06 0.66 7.80
N LEU A 80 -14.03 1.03 7.04
CA LEU A 80 -14.21 1.63 5.72
C LEU A 80 -14.91 0.68 4.75
N ASP A 81 -14.52 -0.59 4.75
CA ASP A 81 -15.09 -1.60 3.85
C ASP A 81 -16.57 -1.88 4.11
N THR A 82 -16.99 -1.84 5.38
CA THR A 82 -18.33 -2.24 5.80
C THR A 82 -19.30 -1.08 6.03
N ARG A 83 -18.81 0.08 6.50
CA ARG A 83 -19.66 1.18 6.96
C ARG A 83 -19.79 2.36 5.98
N THR A 84 -18.99 2.39 4.90
CA THR A 84 -19.08 3.49 3.94
C THR A 84 -20.22 3.29 2.93
N SER A 85 -20.80 4.39 2.47
CA SER A 85 -21.84 4.42 1.44
C SER A 85 -21.28 4.12 0.04
N ASN A 86 -22.18 3.89 -0.93
CA ASN A 86 -21.78 3.46 -2.29
C ASN A 86 -21.02 4.53 -3.09
N ASN A 87 -21.10 5.80 -2.71
CA ASN A 87 -20.35 6.90 -3.32
C ASN A 87 -18.90 6.98 -2.81
N VAL A 88 -18.49 6.11 -1.88
CA VAL A 88 -17.12 6.07 -1.33
C VAL A 88 -16.31 4.99 -2.04
N GLU A 89 -15.22 5.39 -2.67
CA GLU A 89 -14.19 4.51 -3.23
C GLU A 89 -12.98 4.48 -2.29
N ILE A 90 -12.48 3.28 -2.00
CA ILE A 90 -11.34 3.08 -1.12
C ILE A 90 -10.22 2.43 -1.92
N THR A 91 -9.04 3.03 -1.88
CA THR A 91 -7.82 2.47 -2.48
C THR A 91 -6.68 2.52 -1.47
N ILE A 92 -5.74 1.62 -1.59
CA ILE A 92 -4.50 1.66 -0.82
C ILE A 92 -3.49 2.49 -1.60
N ALA A 93 -2.84 3.45 -0.93
CA ALA A 93 -1.67 4.15 -1.43
C ALA A 93 -0.43 3.57 -0.75
N CYS A 94 0.43 2.92 -1.52
CA CYS A 94 1.64 2.27 -1.05
C CYS A 94 2.87 2.99 -1.59
N ALA A 95 3.74 3.43 -0.69
CA ALA A 95 5.03 4.02 -1.01
C ALA A 95 6.08 2.90 -1.13
N VAL A 96 6.35 2.46 -2.38
CA VAL A 96 7.31 1.40 -2.67
C VAL A 96 8.74 1.92 -2.45
N ASN A 97 9.46 1.26 -1.57
CA ASN A 97 10.80 1.64 -1.15
C ASN A 97 11.66 0.38 -0.90
N ALA A 98 12.93 0.58 -0.52
CA ALA A 98 13.87 -0.51 -0.30
C ALA A 98 13.41 -1.50 0.78
N LEU A 99 12.60 -1.07 1.77
CA LEU A 99 12.14 -1.93 2.86
C LEU A 99 11.00 -2.86 2.46
N ASN A 100 10.14 -2.45 1.51
CA ASN A 100 8.91 -3.19 1.24
C ASN A 100 8.83 -3.83 -0.14
N ILE A 101 9.68 -3.47 -1.12
CA ILE A 101 9.55 -4.02 -2.47
C ILE A 101 9.54 -5.56 -2.48
N HIS A 102 10.36 -6.21 -1.67
CA HIS A 102 10.40 -7.67 -1.56
C HIS A 102 9.11 -8.28 -1.01
N TYR A 103 8.37 -7.53 -0.18
CA TYR A 103 7.17 -7.98 0.53
C TYR A 103 5.85 -7.53 -0.13
N ILE A 104 5.91 -6.85 -1.26
CA ILE A 104 4.70 -6.47 -2.03
C ILE A 104 3.85 -7.69 -2.43
N PRO A 105 4.43 -8.85 -2.85
CA PRO A 105 3.66 -10.05 -3.12
C PRO A 105 2.86 -10.54 -1.90
N ASP A 106 3.45 -10.53 -0.70
CA ASP A 106 2.77 -10.94 0.54
C ASP A 106 1.63 -9.98 0.88
N PHE A 107 1.89 -8.68 0.75
CA PHE A 107 0.88 -7.64 0.96
C PHE A 107 -0.31 -7.80 0.00
N LEU A 108 -0.06 -8.04 -1.28
CA LEU A 108 -1.11 -8.31 -2.26
C LEU A 108 -1.88 -9.59 -1.96
N LYS A 109 -1.16 -10.66 -1.62
CA LYS A 109 -1.78 -11.94 -1.28
C LYS A 109 -2.71 -11.79 -0.09
N TRP A 110 -2.23 -11.15 0.99
CA TRP A 110 -3.05 -10.83 2.14
C TRP A 110 -4.31 -10.06 1.73
N LYS A 111 -4.15 -8.97 0.97
CA LYS A 111 -5.27 -8.15 0.55
C LYS A 111 -6.31 -8.91 -0.28
N LEU A 112 -5.86 -9.74 -1.21
CA LEU A 112 -6.74 -10.53 -2.09
C LEU A 112 -7.48 -11.63 -1.31
N THR A 113 -6.86 -12.18 -0.27
CA THR A 113 -7.43 -13.27 0.55
C THR A 113 -8.26 -12.79 1.73
N HIS A 114 -8.10 -11.54 2.17
CA HIS A 114 -8.82 -11.00 3.35
C HIS A 114 -10.34 -10.87 3.13
N GLY A 115 -10.79 -10.80 1.88
CA GLY A 115 -12.21 -10.76 1.56
C GLY A 115 -12.87 -9.39 1.62
N PHE A 116 -12.11 -8.32 1.49
CA PHE A 116 -12.66 -6.96 1.37
C PHE A 116 -13.61 -6.84 0.18
N ASN A 117 -14.71 -6.12 0.36
CA ASN A 117 -15.68 -5.85 -0.71
C ASN A 117 -15.35 -4.57 -1.48
N LYS A 118 -15.08 -3.46 -0.78
CA LYS A 118 -14.85 -2.16 -1.39
C LYS A 118 -13.38 -1.89 -1.68
N THR A 119 -12.50 -2.32 -0.77
CA THR A 119 -11.06 -2.10 -0.90
C THR A 119 -10.42 -2.96 -2.00
N ASN A 120 -11.17 -3.87 -2.60
CA ASN A 120 -10.75 -4.66 -3.77
C ASN A 120 -11.15 -4.02 -5.09
N MET A 121 -11.62 -2.78 -5.07
CA MET A 121 -12.18 -2.16 -6.26
C MET A 121 -11.16 -1.87 -7.36
N TRP A 122 -11.53 -2.26 -8.58
CA TRP A 122 -11.12 -1.67 -9.83
C TRP A 122 -11.34 -0.13 -9.80
N PRO A 123 -10.53 0.72 -10.47
CA PRO A 123 -9.80 0.40 -11.71
C PRO A 123 -8.27 0.41 -11.60
N PHE A 124 -7.69 0.40 -10.42
CA PHE A 124 -6.26 0.72 -10.27
C PHE A 124 -5.32 -0.48 -10.34
N GLY A 125 -5.78 -1.64 -10.79
CA GLY A 125 -4.96 -2.85 -10.94
C GLY A 125 -4.46 -3.42 -9.61
N ALA A 126 -3.92 -4.64 -9.64
CA ALA A 126 -3.31 -5.30 -8.49
C ALA A 126 -4.10 -5.13 -7.19
N GLY A 127 -5.40 -5.42 -7.22
CA GLY A 127 -6.24 -5.40 -6.03
C GLY A 127 -6.50 -4.00 -5.43
N GLY A 128 -6.48 -2.91 -6.21
CA GLY A 128 -6.77 -1.55 -5.72
C GLY A 128 -5.64 -0.92 -4.91
N ILE A 129 -4.40 -1.36 -5.11
CA ILE A 129 -3.21 -0.70 -4.55
C ILE A 129 -2.62 0.25 -5.59
N ASN A 130 -2.46 1.50 -5.19
CA ASN A 130 -1.78 2.51 -5.96
C ASN A 130 -0.34 2.63 -5.48
N TYR A 131 0.61 2.24 -6.32
CA TYR A 131 2.03 2.21 -5.99
C TYR A 131 2.73 3.48 -6.42
N HIS A 132 3.50 4.07 -5.50
CA HIS A 132 4.34 5.23 -5.71
C HIS A 132 5.76 4.93 -5.26
N PHE A 133 6.76 5.11 -6.13
CA PHE A 133 8.15 4.89 -5.73
C PHE A 133 8.67 6.02 -4.85
N VAL A 134 9.43 5.64 -3.83
CA VAL A 134 10.21 6.57 -3.02
C VAL A 134 11.51 6.88 -3.75
N TYR A 135 11.66 8.13 -4.19
CA TYR A 135 12.89 8.62 -4.83
C TYR A 135 13.88 9.19 -3.81
N TRP A 136 13.38 9.79 -2.74
CA TRP A 136 14.17 10.39 -1.67
C TRP A 136 13.63 10.02 -0.29
N PRO A 137 14.56 9.80 0.69
CA PRO A 137 16.02 9.82 0.55
C PRO A 137 16.55 8.64 -0.30
N GLY A 138 17.69 8.85 -0.98
CA GLY A 138 18.20 7.89 -1.97
C GLY A 138 18.53 6.50 -1.42
N HIS A 139 18.92 6.39 -0.13
CA HIS A 139 19.15 5.11 0.54
C HIS A 139 17.87 4.30 0.80
N LEU A 140 16.70 4.89 0.63
CA LEU A 140 15.41 4.18 0.66
C LEU A 140 14.84 3.90 -0.75
N ASN A 141 15.51 4.35 -1.81
CA ASN A 141 15.11 4.00 -3.16
C ASN A 141 15.38 2.52 -3.42
N VAL A 142 14.49 1.84 -4.13
CA VAL A 142 14.60 0.40 -4.46
C VAL A 142 15.88 0.05 -5.22
N LYS A 143 16.48 1.00 -5.94
CA LYS A 143 17.73 0.84 -6.69
C LYS A 143 18.97 0.63 -5.81
N VAL A 144 18.86 0.85 -4.48
CA VAL A 144 19.96 0.59 -3.53
C VAL A 144 20.16 -0.90 -3.28
N LEU A 145 19.16 -1.71 -3.58
CA LEU A 145 19.18 -3.15 -3.33
C LEU A 145 20.12 -3.86 -4.29
N PRO A 146 20.98 -4.77 -3.79
CA PRO A 146 21.90 -5.53 -4.62
C PRO A 146 21.15 -6.42 -5.63
N ASN A 147 21.76 -6.66 -6.78
CA ASN A 147 21.18 -7.52 -7.83
C ASN A 147 20.83 -8.92 -7.30
N GLU A 148 21.68 -9.50 -6.48
CA GLU A 148 21.41 -10.82 -5.85
C GLU A 148 20.11 -10.81 -5.00
N PHE A 149 19.83 -9.71 -4.30
CA PHE A 149 18.56 -9.58 -3.58
C PHE A 149 17.39 -9.34 -4.55
N LEU A 150 17.61 -8.58 -5.59
CA LEU A 150 16.59 -8.35 -6.63
C LEU A 150 16.25 -9.65 -7.38
N ASP A 151 17.19 -10.58 -7.56
CA ASP A 151 16.92 -11.92 -8.14
C ASP A 151 15.95 -12.72 -7.25
N LYS A 152 16.18 -12.73 -5.92
CA LYS A 152 15.26 -13.35 -4.96
C LYS A 152 13.89 -12.68 -4.97
N THR A 153 13.87 -11.35 -5.07
CA THR A 153 12.65 -10.56 -5.14
C THR A 153 11.86 -10.87 -6.41
N GLU A 154 12.51 -10.88 -7.57
CA GLU A 154 11.88 -11.20 -8.85
C GLU A 154 11.27 -12.60 -8.85
N LYS A 155 12.01 -13.60 -8.33
CA LYS A 155 11.49 -14.97 -8.17
C LYS A 155 10.20 -14.99 -7.35
N LYS A 156 10.18 -14.29 -6.21
CA LYS A 156 9.00 -14.18 -5.34
C LYS A 156 7.81 -13.51 -6.06
N TYR A 157 8.09 -12.52 -6.91
CA TYR A 157 7.05 -11.89 -7.73
C TYR A 157 6.46 -12.85 -8.77
N GLU A 158 7.30 -13.63 -9.46
CA GLU A 158 6.79 -14.59 -10.46
C GLU A 158 6.00 -15.72 -9.78
N GLU A 159 6.46 -16.24 -8.64
CA GLU A 159 5.69 -17.21 -7.82
C GLU A 159 4.33 -16.65 -7.39
N PHE A 160 4.27 -15.38 -7.00
CA PHE A 160 3.01 -14.72 -6.68
C PHE A 160 2.12 -14.54 -7.92
N ILE A 161 2.68 -14.18 -9.06
CA ILE A 161 1.93 -14.01 -10.31
C ILE A 161 1.31 -15.34 -10.76
N GLU A 162 2.03 -16.43 -10.65
CA GLU A 162 1.51 -17.78 -10.91
C GLU A 162 0.35 -18.10 -9.96
N TRP A 163 0.57 -17.93 -8.65
CA TRP A 163 -0.47 -18.14 -7.66
C TRP A 163 -1.71 -17.27 -7.92
N TRP A 164 -1.53 -15.98 -8.22
CA TRP A 164 -2.64 -15.08 -8.51
C TRP A 164 -3.37 -15.44 -9.80
N SER A 165 -2.64 -15.89 -10.80
CA SER A 165 -3.24 -16.39 -12.04
C SER A 165 -4.18 -17.56 -11.77
N ASP A 166 -3.83 -18.45 -10.86
CA ASP A 166 -4.66 -19.60 -10.49
C ASP A 166 -5.82 -19.23 -9.56
N ASN A 167 -5.68 -18.14 -8.83
CA ASN A 167 -6.65 -17.63 -7.87
C ASN A 167 -7.23 -16.27 -8.28
N TRP A 168 -7.30 -15.98 -9.56
CA TRP A 168 -7.63 -14.67 -10.10
C TRP A 168 -8.97 -14.09 -9.62
N GLU A 169 -9.95 -14.95 -9.33
CA GLU A 169 -11.27 -14.54 -8.87
C GLU A 169 -11.27 -13.89 -7.48
N LEU A 170 -10.25 -14.13 -6.66
CA LEU A 170 -10.16 -13.54 -5.32
C LEU A 170 -10.15 -12.01 -5.35
N GLY A 171 -9.56 -11.41 -6.39
CA GLY A 171 -9.52 -9.97 -6.55
C GLY A 171 -10.75 -9.37 -7.26
N VAL A 172 -11.67 -10.19 -7.75
CA VAL A 172 -12.84 -9.74 -8.53
C VAL A 172 -13.95 -9.31 -7.58
N PRO A 173 -14.36 -8.02 -7.60
CA PRO A 173 -15.49 -7.55 -6.79
C PRO A 173 -16.78 -8.30 -7.12
N SER A 174 -17.65 -8.43 -6.14
CA SER A 174 -18.91 -9.18 -6.28
C SER A 174 -19.76 -8.76 -7.48
N TRP A 175 -19.81 -7.46 -7.79
CA TRP A 175 -20.57 -6.92 -8.94
C TRP A 175 -19.91 -7.18 -10.30
N HIS A 176 -18.66 -7.62 -10.35
CA HIS A 176 -17.94 -8.04 -11.57
C HIS A 176 -17.86 -9.56 -11.75
N LYS A 177 -18.17 -10.33 -10.71
CA LYS A 177 -18.16 -11.81 -10.81
C LYS A 177 -19.06 -12.28 -11.96
N GLY A 178 -18.49 -13.12 -12.83
CA GLY A 178 -19.17 -13.61 -14.03
C GLY A 178 -19.27 -12.62 -15.19
N LYS A 179 -18.77 -11.38 -15.06
CA LYS A 179 -18.79 -10.36 -16.12
C LYS A 179 -17.42 -10.13 -16.76
N VAL A 180 -16.36 -10.66 -16.18
CA VAL A 180 -14.98 -10.56 -16.68
C VAL A 180 -14.37 -11.94 -16.82
N THR A 181 -13.52 -12.12 -17.83
CA THR A 181 -12.70 -13.34 -17.97
C THR A 181 -11.40 -13.18 -17.17
N LYS A 182 -10.70 -14.31 -16.95
CA LYS A 182 -9.38 -14.34 -16.33
C LYS A 182 -8.41 -13.40 -17.04
N GLU A 183 -8.34 -13.48 -18.36
CA GLU A 183 -7.46 -12.67 -19.20
C GLU A 183 -7.79 -11.19 -19.06
N GLN A 184 -9.07 -10.84 -19.17
CA GLN A 184 -9.53 -9.45 -19.01
C GLN A 184 -9.17 -8.90 -17.65
N TRP A 185 -9.31 -9.68 -16.58
CA TRP A 185 -9.01 -9.24 -15.21
C TRP A 185 -7.52 -9.07 -14.99
N LEU A 186 -6.70 -10.05 -15.35
CA LEU A 186 -5.27 -10.03 -15.14
C LEU A 186 -4.55 -9.01 -16.03
N ASP A 187 -5.02 -8.80 -17.26
CA ASP A 187 -4.43 -7.85 -18.22
C ASP A 187 -4.95 -6.42 -17.99
N ALA A 188 -6.27 -6.24 -17.88
CA ALA A 188 -6.88 -4.93 -17.69
C ALA A 188 -6.51 -4.27 -16.36
N SER A 189 -6.22 -5.05 -15.33
CA SER A 189 -5.77 -4.51 -14.04
C SER A 189 -4.35 -3.95 -14.09
N TYR A 190 -3.62 -4.08 -15.18
CA TYR A 190 -2.18 -3.77 -15.26
C TYR A 190 -1.36 -4.44 -14.13
N GLY A 191 -1.97 -5.35 -13.36
CA GLY A 191 -1.40 -5.89 -12.14
C GLY A 191 -0.08 -6.58 -12.39
N ILE A 192 -0.07 -7.60 -13.25
CA ILE A 192 1.14 -8.37 -13.58
C ILE A 192 2.20 -7.47 -14.23
N LYS A 193 1.79 -6.67 -15.21
CA LYS A 193 2.68 -5.73 -15.90
C LYS A 193 3.29 -4.71 -14.94
N ARG A 194 2.51 -4.24 -13.98
CA ARG A 194 2.97 -3.30 -12.96
C ARG A 194 3.95 -3.93 -11.98
N LEU A 195 3.70 -5.16 -11.55
CA LEU A 195 4.61 -5.92 -10.69
C LEU A 195 5.98 -6.14 -11.36
N ARG A 196 5.98 -6.64 -12.59
CA ARG A 196 7.21 -6.78 -13.38
C ARG A 196 7.91 -5.44 -13.63
N GLY A 197 7.13 -4.38 -13.83
CA GLY A 197 7.63 -3.01 -13.96
C GLY A 197 8.35 -2.50 -12.71
N MET A 198 7.98 -2.96 -11.51
CA MET A 198 8.68 -2.60 -10.28
C MET A 198 10.10 -3.17 -10.25
N ILE A 199 10.27 -4.42 -10.64
CA ILE A 199 11.58 -5.07 -10.74
C ILE A 199 12.43 -4.39 -11.82
N SER A 200 11.84 -4.13 -13.00
CA SER A 200 12.53 -3.39 -14.08
C SER A 200 12.99 -2.01 -13.62
N PHE A 201 12.18 -1.29 -12.83
CA PHE A 201 12.58 -0.01 -12.27
C PHE A 201 13.71 -0.14 -11.24
N ALA A 202 13.63 -1.13 -10.34
CA ALA A 202 14.69 -1.37 -9.36
C ALA A 202 16.05 -1.67 -10.02
N ARG A 203 16.04 -2.36 -11.16
CA ARG A 203 17.25 -2.71 -11.96
C ARG A 203 17.69 -1.63 -12.95
N SER A 204 16.94 -0.54 -13.10
CA SER A 204 17.24 0.46 -14.14
C SER A 204 18.56 1.21 -13.91
N GLU A 205 19.03 1.25 -12.67
CA GLU A 205 20.30 1.80 -12.25
C GLU A 205 20.81 1.06 -11.01
N ASP A 206 22.12 0.94 -10.85
CA ASP A 206 22.74 0.37 -9.66
C ASP A 206 23.17 1.49 -8.68
N TRP A 207 22.45 1.55 -7.56
CA TRP A 207 22.76 2.45 -6.46
C TRP A 207 23.26 1.71 -5.22
N SER A 208 23.72 0.47 -5.36
CA SER A 208 24.21 -0.37 -4.23
C SER A 208 25.37 0.28 -3.45
N ARG A 209 26.12 1.20 -4.06
CA ARG A 209 27.09 2.07 -3.38
C ARG A 209 26.51 2.86 -2.22
N ARG A 210 25.18 2.99 -2.13
CA ARG A 210 24.46 3.65 -1.03
C ARG A 210 24.02 2.69 0.08
N LEU A 211 24.36 1.42 0.01
CA LEU A 211 24.11 0.47 1.10
C LEU A 211 24.70 0.91 2.44
N PRO A 212 25.90 1.49 2.53
CA PRO A 212 26.39 2.03 3.79
C PRO A 212 25.46 3.09 4.40
N GLU A 213 24.90 4.00 3.59
CA GLU A 213 23.92 5.00 4.04
C GLU A 213 22.62 4.31 4.54
N PHE A 214 22.18 3.26 3.84
CA PHE A 214 21.02 2.46 4.24
C PHE A 214 21.26 1.79 5.60
N ARG A 215 22.42 1.13 5.81
CA ARG A 215 22.80 0.48 7.07
C ARG A 215 22.84 1.48 8.23
N GLU A 216 23.49 2.62 8.01
CA GLU A 216 23.56 3.69 9.01
C GLU A 216 22.17 4.21 9.38
N TYR A 217 21.31 4.44 8.38
CA TYR A 217 19.95 4.89 8.58
C TYR A 217 19.14 3.89 9.42
N ILE A 218 19.16 2.60 9.04
CA ILE A 218 18.44 1.53 9.76
C ILE A 218 18.93 1.40 11.20
N THR A 219 20.25 1.36 11.42
CA THR A 219 20.83 1.25 12.76
C THR A 219 20.42 2.42 13.67
N LYS A 220 20.42 3.65 13.12
CA LYS A 220 19.94 4.83 13.85
C LYS A 220 18.45 4.77 14.15
N LEU A 221 17.67 4.29 13.18
CA LEU A 221 16.22 4.18 13.29
C LEU A 221 15.85 3.21 14.41
N ASP A 222 16.44 2.01 14.40
CA ASP A 222 16.21 0.97 15.41
C ASP A 222 16.56 1.49 16.81
N LYS A 223 17.73 2.11 16.96
CA LYS A 223 18.15 2.71 18.22
C LYS A 223 17.19 3.78 18.73
N LEU A 224 16.68 4.62 17.83
CA LEU A 224 15.77 5.73 18.16
C LEU A 224 14.38 5.25 18.57
N ARG A 225 13.89 4.21 17.91
CA ARG A 225 12.51 3.71 18.04
C ARG A 225 12.39 2.50 18.95
N GLY A 226 13.49 1.83 19.29
CA GLY A 226 13.49 0.56 20.00
C GLY A 226 12.95 -0.59 19.14
N THR A 227 13.13 -0.49 17.82
CA THR A 227 12.74 -1.50 16.84
C THR A 227 13.91 -2.40 16.47
N ASP A 228 13.65 -3.51 15.76
CA ASP A 228 14.67 -4.43 15.25
C ASP A 228 14.36 -4.79 13.79
N PHE A 229 15.14 -4.21 12.89
CA PHE A 229 15.03 -4.47 11.46
C PHE A 229 15.24 -5.95 11.11
N ARG A 230 16.21 -6.62 11.74
CA ARG A 230 16.54 -8.02 11.41
C ARG A 230 15.39 -8.97 11.72
N THR A 231 14.69 -8.72 12.81
CA THR A 231 13.51 -9.48 13.19
C THR A 231 12.31 -9.13 12.28
N THR A 232 12.12 -7.85 12.00
CA THR A 232 10.98 -7.39 11.18
C THR A 232 11.13 -7.77 9.70
N PHE A 233 12.37 -7.76 9.16
CA PHE A 233 12.67 -8.03 7.74
C PHE A 233 13.71 -9.15 7.59
N PRO A 234 13.38 -10.40 7.95
CA PRO A 234 14.38 -11.49 8.03
C PRO A 234 15.06 -11.77 6.69
N ASP A 235 14.36 -11.66 5.56
CA ASP A 235 14.94 -11.87 4.23
C ASP A 235 16.00 -10.82 3.86
N MET A 236 15.96 -9.67 4.54
CA MET A 236 16.85 -8.53 4.31
C MET A 236 17.92 -8.37 5.40
N ALA A 237 17.87 -9.17 6.47
CA ALA A 237 18.72 -9.02 7.64
C ALA A 237 20.21 -8.93 7.29
N TYR A 238 20.68 -9.75 6.35
CA TYR A 238 22.07 -9.78 5.90
C TYR A 238 22.53 -8.49 5.19
N LEU A 239 21.61 -7.67 4.70
CA LEU A 239 21.97 -6.37 4.08
C LEU A 239 22.59 -5.40 5.08
N LEU A 240 22.39 -5.64 6.38
CA LEU A 240 23.03 -4.86 7.44
C LEU A 240 24.45 -5.34 7.78
N ASP A 241 24.86 -6.51 7.25
CA ASP A 241 26.21 -6.99 7.46
C ASP A 241 27.18 -6.20 6.57
N GLU A 242 28.34 -5.85 7.12
CA GLU A 242 29.40 -5.27 6.30
C GLU A 242 29.94 -6.35 5.36
N PRO A 243 30.24 -5.99 4.08
CA PRO A 243 30.90 -6.95 3.23
C PRO A 243 32.22 -7.35 3.87
N ASP A 244 32.52 -8.66 3.91
CA ASP A 244 33.81 -9.14 4.33
C ASP A 244 34.91 -8.37 3.59
N GLU A 245 35.81 -7.71 4.32
CA GLU A 245 36.97 -7.09 3.73
C GLU A 245 37.77 -8.15 2.96
N LYS A 246 37.71 -8.10 1.65
CA LYS A 246 38.49 -8.97 0.76
C LYS A 246 39.84 -8.36 0.47
#